data_81013bfe7d0c2e776d1cb28d06f27486
#
_entry.id   81013bfe7d0c2e776d1cb28d06f27486
#
_cell.length_a   1.000
_cell.length_b   1.000
_cell.length_c   1.000
_cell.angle_alpha   90.00
_cell.angle_beta   90.00
_cell.angle_gamma   90.00
#
_symmetry.space_group_name_H-M   'P 1'
#
loop_
_entity.id
_entity.type
_entity.pdbx_description
1 polymer ?
#
loop_
_entity_poly.entity_id
_entity_poly.type
_entity_poly.pdbx_seq_one_letter_code
_entity_poly.pdbx_strand_id
1 'polypeptide(L)'
;MAMNSRWLKLAGVAVALAGVTASVVALRAVEFDRGEALFENHCSACHDPRFHVGENARHVTTMADLRARVAAWSVHSGLNWSDEDVNDVTGFLNRRYYRFTDQP
;
A
#
# COMPACT_ATOMS: atom_id res chain seq x y z
N MET A 1 32.43 7.75 -59.44
CA MET A 1 32.52 8.50 -58.18
C MET A 1 32.52 7.50 -57.05
N ALA A 2 33.62 7.38 -56.33
CA ALA A 2 33.69 6.50 -55.18
C ALA A 2 32.89 7.12 -54.02
N MET A 3 31.85 6.44 -53.55
CA MET A 3 31.11 6.84 -52.35
C MET A 3 32.09 6.71 -51.14
N ASN A 4 32.21 7.83 -50.44
CA ASN A 4 33.15 7.94 -49.34
C ASN A 4 32.71 7.01 -48.20
N SER A 5 33.54 6.08 -47.83
CA SER A 5 33.27 5.07 -46.79
C SER A 5 32.93 5.65 -45.38
N ARG A 6 33.03 6.95 -45.22
CA ARG A 6 32.66 7.67 -43.99
C ARG A 6 31.15 7.68 -43.73
N TRP A 7 30.32 7.60 -44.76
CA TRP A 7 28.86 7.61 -44.63
C TRP A 7 28.30 6.26 -44.17
N LEU A 8 28.97 5.18 -44.52
CA LEU A 8 28.61 3.82 -44.11
C LEU A 8 28.91 3.54 -42.66
N LYS A 9 29.86 4.26 -42.04
CA LYS A 9 30.19 4.11 -40.61
C LYS A 9 29.24 4.88 -39.70
N LEU A 10 28.57 5.90 -40.19
CA LEU A 10 27.59 6.68 -39.42
C LEU A 10 26.21 6.04 -39.36
N ALA A 11 25.86 5.23 -40.37
CA ALA A 11 24.58 4.51 -40.37
C ALA A 11 24.52 3.35 -39.39
N GLY A 12 25.68 2.76 -39.01
CA GLY A 12 25.74 1.64 -38.07
C GLY A 12 25.59 2.03 -36.60
N VAL A 13 25.86 3.29 -36.26
CA VAL A 13 25.83 3.77 -34.88
C VAL A 13 24.42 4.17 -34.43
N ALA A 14 23.57 4.59 -35.38
CA ALA A 14 22.20 5.01 -35.05
C ALA A 14 21.28 3.86 -34.69
N VAL A 15 21.55 2.62 -35.10
CA VAL A 15 20.71 1.46 -34.84
C VAL A 15 20.97 0.84 -33.42
N ALA A 16 22.15 1.07 -32.89
CA ALA A 16 22.53 0.50 -31.58
C ALA A 16 21.92 1.25 -30.38
N LEU A 17 21.47 2.49 -30.56
CA LEU A 17 20.87 3.32 -29.50
C LEU A 17 19.35 3.11 -29.31
N ALA A 18 18.68 2.51 -30.30
CA ALA A 18 17.23 2.26 -30.23
C ALA A 18 16.85 1.02 -29.38
N GLY A 19 17.82 0.16 -29.05
CA GLY A 19 17.58 -1.10 -28.33
C GLY A 19 17.64 -1.00 -26.80
N VAL A 20 18.11 0.12 -26.24
CA VAL A 20 18.36 0.25 -24.80
C VAL A 20 17.18 0.89 -24.05
N THR A 21 16.22 1.46 -24.74
CA THR A 21 15.11 2.17 -24.11
C THR A 21 13.92 1.29 -23.72
N ALA A 22 13.94 0.00 -24.06
CA ALA A 22 12.79 -0.91 -23.80
C ALA A 22 12.86 -1.68 -22.49
N SER A 23 13.89 -1.51 -21.66
CA SER A 23 14.12 -2.34 -20.47
C SER A 23 13.98 -1.62 -19.14
N VAL A 24 13.37 -0.44 -19.10
CA VAL A 24 12.90 0.13 -17.84
C VAL A 24 11.49 -0.44 -17.56
N VAL A 25 11.42 -1.74 -17.37
CA VAL A 25 10.25 -2.32 -16.75
C VAL A 25 10.24 -1.80 -15.31
N ALA A 26 9.28 -0.96 -15.02
CA ALA A 26 9.08 -0.41 -13.69
C ALA A 26 9.08 -1.54 -12.66
N LEU A 27 10.13 -1.61 -11.85
CA LEU A 27 10.08 -2.25 -10.55
C LEU A 27 9.05 -1.45 -9.75
N ARG A 28 7.80 -1.91 -9.79
CA ARG A 28 6.79 -1.40 -8.86
C ARG A 28 7.26 -1.82 -7.49
N ALA A 29 7.76 -0.86 -6.74
CA ALA A 29 7.96 -1.02 -5.32
C ALA A 29 6.61 -1.46 -4.71
N VAL A 30 6.62 -2.55 -3.96
CA VAL A 30 5.46 -2.92 -3.13
C VAL A 30 5.26 -1.75 -2.19
N GLU A 31 4.12 -1.06 -2.32
CA GLU A 31 3.80 0.08 -1.47
C GLU A 31 3.66 -0.42 -0.03
N PHE A 32 4.46 0.15 0.87
CA PHE A 32 4.44 -0.19 2.28
C PHE A 32 3.17 0.37 2.92
N ASP A 33 2.30 -0.50 3.42
CA ASP A 33 1.13 -0.11 4.19
C ASP A 33 1.48 -0.07 5.69
N ARG A 34 1.66 1.13 6.21
CA ARG A 34 2.00 1.35 7.61
C ARG A 34 0.90 0.86 8.55
N GLY A 35 -0.36 1.04 8.17
CA GLY A 35 -1.51 0.56 8.94
C GLY A 35 -1.54 -0.96 9.06
N GLU A 36 -1.25 -1.66 7.98
CA GLU A 36 -1.11 -3.12 7.98
C GLU A 36 0.01 -3.56 8.92
N ALA A 37 1.18 -2.94 8.84
CA ALA A 37 2.31 -3.29 9.68
C ALA A 37 2.03 -3.06 11.18
N LEU A 38 1.39 -1.96 11.54
CA LEU A 38 0.97 -1.70 12.91
C LEU A 38 -0.06 -2.71 13.42
N PHE A 39 -1.03 -3.06 12.58
CA PHE A 39 -2.03 -4.07 12.91
C PHE A 39 -1.39 -5.45 13.11
N GLU A 40 -0.56 -5.89 12.20
CA GLU A 40 0.11 -7.19 12.29
C GLU A 40 1.04 -7.29 13.50
N ASN A 41 1.78 -6.24 13.81
CA ASN A 41 2.73 -6.25 14.91
C ASN A 41 2.07 -6.17 16.30
N HIS A 42 0.90 -5.55 16.40
CA HIS A 42 0.31 -5.22 17.71
C HIS A 42 -1.06 -5.83 17.96
N CYS A 43 -1.78 -6.26 16.94
CA CYS A 43 -3.16 -6.70 17.07
C CYS A 43 -3.36 -8.17 16.68
N SER A 44 -2.66 -8.66 15.66
CA SER A 44 -2.90 -10.01 15.11
C SER A 44 -2.54 -11.15 16.04
N ALA A 45 -1.62 -10.95 16.98
CA ALA A 45 -1.22 -11.98 17.94
C ALA A 45 -2.35 -12.39 18.90
N CYS A 46 -3.27 -11.45 19.23
CA CYS A 46 -4.40 -11.64 20.13
C CYS A 46 -5.75 -11.44 19.45
N HIS A 47 -5.75 -10.89 18.22
CA HIS A 47 -6.95 -10.48 17.50
C HIS A 47 -7.13 -11.32 16.24
N ASP A 48 -8.15 -12.18 16.27
CA ASP A 48 -8.50 -12.98 15.10
C ASP A 48 -9.07 -12.08 13.98
N PRO A 49 -8.52 -12.07 12.77
CA PRO A 49 -9.06 -11.30 11.65
C PRO A 49 -10.54 -11.55 11.37
N ARG A 50 -11.08 -12.69 11.78
CA ARG A 50 -12.50 -13.01 11.64
C ARG A 50 -13.43 -12.07 12.40
N PHE A 51 -12.94 -11.32 13.39
CA PHE A 51 -13.71 -10.28 14.07
C PHE A 51 -14.13 -9.12 13.14
N HIS A 52 -13.50 -9.00 11.98
CA HIS A 52 -13.78 -7.95 11.02
C HIS A 52 -14.66 -8.41 9.83
N VAL A 53 -15.17 -9.65 9.87
CA VAL A 53 -15.99 -10.20 8.79
C VAL A 53 -17.30 -10.79 9.32
N GLY A 54 -18.31 -10.81 8.47
CA GLY A 54 -19.61 -11.42 8.75
C GLY A 54 -20.31 -10.78 9.95
N GLU A 55 -20.88 -11.61 10.82
CA GLU A 55 -21.64 -11.16 11.97
C GLU A 55 -20.81 -10.37 12.98
N ASN A 56 -19.55 -10.69 13.10
CA ASN A 56 -18.65 -9.99 14.01
C ASN A 56 -18.39 -8.53 13.63
N ALA A 57 -18.50 -8.20 12.34
CA ALA A 57 -18.34 -6.85 11.84
C ALA A 57 -19.59 -5.96 12.01
N ARG A 58 -20.75 -6.52 12.35
CA ARG A 58 -22.04 -5.79 12.43
C ARG A 58 -22.07 -4.71 13.49
N HIS A 59 -21.21 -4.78 14.49
CA HIS A 59 -21.14 -3.78 15.56
C HIS A 59 -20.43 -2.49 15.13
N VAL A 60 -19.80 -2.50 13.97
CA VAL A 60 -19.11 -1.36 13.38
C VAL A 60 -19.87 -0.96 12.10
N THR A 61 -20.46 0.20 12.10
CA THR A 61 -21.36 0.65 11.03
C THR A 61 -20.87 1.87 10.28
N THR A 62 -19.88 2.57 10.79
CA THR A 62 -19.29 3.78 10.16
C THR A 62 -17.78 3.82 10.34
N MET A 63 -17.13 4.68 9.55
CA MET A 63 -15.69 4.96 9.73
C MET A 63 -15.38 5.54 11.11
N ALA A 64 -16.24 6.43 11.61
CA ALA A 64 -16.07 7.00 12.95
C ALA A 64 -16.14 5.92 14.03
N ASP A 65 -17.04 4.97 13.89
CA ASP A 65 -17.18 3.82 14.78
C ASP A 65 -15.94 2.93 14.74
N LEU A 66 -15.46 2.63 13.54
CA LEU A 66 -14.24 1.83 13.35
C LEU A 66 -13.04 2.51 14.02
N ARG A 67 -12.87 3.81 13.78
CA ARG A 67 -11.78 4.58 14.37
C ARG A 67 -11.86 4.59 15.90
N ALA A 68 -13.03 4.80 16.46
CA ALA A 68 -13.25 4.81 17.92
C ALA A 68 -12.86 3.45 18.55
N ARG A 69 -13.16 2.35 17.88
CA ARG A 69 -12.78 1.01 18.36
C ARG A 69 -11.28 0.77 18.27
N VAL A 70 -10.63 1.18 17.18
CA VAL A 70 -9.17 1.10 17.04
C VAL A 70 -8.49 1.89 18.16
N ALA A 71 -8.94 3.12 18.42
CA ALA A 71 -8.42 3.96 19.49
C ALA A 71 -8.61 3.29 20.87
N ALA A 72 -9.80 2.77 21.16
CA ALA A 72 -10.08 2.09 22.41
C ALA A 72 -9.21 0.84 22.62
N TRP A 73 -9.01 0.05 21.59
CA TRP A 73 -8.12 -1.13 21.63
C TRP A 73 -6.66 -0.76 21.83
N SER A 74 -6.19 0.32 21.23
CA SER A 74 -4.82 0.80 21.42
C SER A 74 -4.57 1.15 22.90
N VAL A 75 -5.51 1.81 23.55
CA VAL A 75 -5.45 2.14 24.97
C VAL A 75 -5.52 0.87 25.84
N HIS A 76 -6.47 0.00 25.57
CA HIS A 76 -6.65 -1.25 26.29
C HIS A 76 -5.42 -2.15 26.22
N SER A 77 -4.75 -2.17 25.08
CA SER A 77 -3.55 -2.98 24.85
C SER A 77 -2.26 -2.30 25.36
N GLY A 78 -2.36 -1.14 25.97
CA GLY A 78 -1.21 -0.40 26.48
C GLY A 78 -0.32 0.21 25.39
N LEU A 79 -0.84 0.35 24.17
CA LEU A 79 -0.13 0.99 23.05
C LEU A 79 -0.26 2.50 23.18
N ASN A 80 0.84 3.20 23.11
CA ASN A 80 0.85 4.66 23.11
C ASN A 80 0.77 5.21 21.67
N TRP A 81 -0.31 4.85 20.98
CA TRP A 81 -0.51 5.25 19.60
C TRP A 81 -0.93 6.71 19.49
N SER A 82 -0.36 7.39 18.51
CA SER A 82 -0.78 8.72 18.09
C SER A 82 -2.10 8.65 17.30
N ASP A 83 -2.73 9.80 17.07
CA ASP A 83 -3.88 9.88 16.16
C ASP A 83 -3.54 9.40 14.75
N GLU A 84 -2.31 9.63 14.29
CA GLU A 84 -1.83 9.14 13.00
C GLU A 84 -1.79 7.60 12.98
N ASP A 85 -1.25 6.97 14.02
CA ASP A 85 -1.21 5.52 14.14
C ASP A 85 -2.63 4.92 14.09
N VAL A 86 -3.54 5.50 14.85
CA VAL A 86 -4.96 5.11 14.87
C VAL A 86 -5.60 5.27 13.49
N ASN A 87 -5.34 6.37 12.82
CA ASN A 87 -5.88 6.64 11.47
C ASN A 87 -5.34 5.66 10.43
N ASP A 88 -4.06 5.33 10.49
CA ASP A 88 -3.43 4.39 9.56
C ASP A 88 -4.00 2.98 9.72
N VAL A 89 -4.15 2.50 10.95
CA VAL A 89 -4.77 1.20 11.22
C VAL A 89 -6.25 1.19 10.83
N THR A 90 -6.98 2.25 11.13
CA THR A 90 -8.39 2.39 10.72
C THR A 90 -8.53 2.33 9.20
N GLY A 91 -7.69 3.06 8.48
CA GLY A 91 -7.65 3.04 7.02
C GLY A 91 -7.35 1.65 6.45
N PHE A 92 -6.37 0.97 7.00
CA PHE A 92 -6.06 -0.40 6.61
C PHE A 92 -7.25 -1.35 6.82
N LEU A 93 -7.83 -1.37 8.02
CA LEU A 93 -8.99 -2.20 8.33
C LEU A 93 -10.18 -1.90 7.42
N ASN A 94 -10.41 -0.64 7.12
CA ASN A 94 -11.47 -0.26 6.20
C ASN A 94 -11.22 -0.79 4.78
N ARG A 95 -10.03 -0.60 4.24
CA ARG A 95 -9.67 -1.12 2.90
C ARG A 95 -9.76 -2.64 2.83
N ARG A 96 -9.43 -3.30 3.90
CA ARG A 96 -9.33 -4.76 3.93
C ARG A 96 -10.68 -5.44 4.21
N TYR A 97 -11.49 -4.88 5.13
CA TYR A 97 -12.64 -5.58 5.69
C TYR A 97 -13.96 -4.83 5.56
N TYR A 98 -14.02 -3.54 5.88
CA TYR A 98 -15.31 -2.83 6.04
C TYR A 98 -15.79 -2.13 4.79
N ARG A 99 -14.93 -1.49 4.04
CA ARG A 99 -15.25 -0.78 2.79
C ARG A 99 -16.24 0.38 2.94
N PHE A 100 -16.24 1.06 4.08
CA PHE A 100 -17.01 2.27 4.26
C PHE A 100 -16.54 3.38 3.31
N THR A 101 -17.47 4.18 2.84
CA THR A 101 -17.21 5.33 1.95
C THR A 101 -17.34 6.68 2.66
N ASP A 102 -17.94 6.69 3.85
CA ASP A 102 -17.99 7.87 4.72
C ASP A 102 -16.60 8.17 5.29
N GLN A 103 -16.33 9.43 5.52
CA GLN A 103 -15.10 9.86 6.21
C GLN A 103 -15.36 9.98 7.70
N PRO A 104 -14.38 9.69 8.53
CA PRO A 104 -14.51 9.86 9.98
C PRO A 104 -14.64 11.32 10.37
#